data_c01619d9c229b7311d8cc218539661e6
#
_entry.id   c01619d9c229b7311d8cc218539661e6
#
_cell.length_a   1.000
_cell.length_b   1.000
_cell.length_c   1.000
_cell.angle_alpha   90.00
_cell.angle_beta   90.00
_cell.angle_gamma   90.00
#
_symmetry.space_group_name_H-M   'P 1'
#
loop_
_entity.id
_entity.type
_entity.pdbx_description
1 polymer ?
#
loop_
_entity_poly.entity_id
_entity_poly.type
_entity_poly.pdbx_seq_one_letter_code
_entity_poly.pdbx_strand_id
1 'polypeptide(L)'
;GYVKSDEEYQNIDDYFNRHIAKFDENKFGFREKYWYYNANLWRSFLVQDFLSCYKFAHKWVTLFYDNPSMIYLNPVFFLKGNHYLLESLFMLKYKTNFKKYLEQLEETIHDPKFPVNDNIASLSFLYLYNNKLNYHILEGSFAESEYLIPEVLYKMNQHSEHLDEHHEMLFYYKIACIYFGNEKYTDSLFYLEKIINNKNLTMREDLMCFARLLYLILHYELGNDYYLENQLKSTYKFLLKMNDLNEVQKEIIRFLKNLNSIYPGDIKKEFIKMKERFIELEKNTYEKRAFLYLDIISWLESKIENRKIGDIIREKAQLSNR
;
A
#
# COMPACT_ATOMS: atom_id res chain seq x y z
N GLY A 1 14.01 5.11 -6.90
CA GLY A 1 13.51 4.01 -6.07
C GLY A 1 13.72 4.28 -4.58
N TYR A 2 13.22 3.40 -3.74
CA TYR A 2 13.48 3.47 -2.29
C TYR A 2 14.90 3.01 -1.96
N VAL A 3 15.44 3.52 -0.86
CA VAL A 3 16.73 3.12 -0.33
C VAL A 3 16.73 1.63 0.04
N LYS A 4 17.78 0.92 -0.39
CA LYS A 4 17.96 -0.53 -0.18
C LYS A 4 19.23 -0.86 0.61
N SER A 5 20.06 0.16 0.93
CA SER A 5 21.33 0.01 1.67
C SER A 5 21.67 1.25 2.49
N ASP A 6 22.58 1.10 3.44
CA ASP A 6 23.09 2.21 4.24
C ASP A 6 23.84 3.26 3.38
N GLU A 7 24.51 2.82 2.31
CA GLU A 7 25.19 3.71 1.37
C GLU A 7 24.18 4.61 0.62
N GLU A 8 23.10 4.02 0.10
CA GLU A 8 22.03 4.79 -0.57
C GLU A 8 21.34 5.73 0.41
N TYR A 9 21.13 5.29 1.65
CA TYR A 9 20.58 6.14 2.71
C TYR A 9 21.47 7.37 2.93
N GLN A 10 22.77 7.18 3.10
CA GLN A 10 23.72 8.26 3.35
C GLN A 10 23.76 9.24 2.19
N ASN A 11 23.74 8.75 0.94
CA ASN A 11 23.73 9.59 -0.25
C ASN A 11 22.50 10.49 -0.31
N ILE A 12 21.31 9.96 0.02
CA ILE A 12 20.07 10.74 0.06
C ILE A 12 20.13 11.75 1.21
N ASP A 13 20.56 11.34 2.39
CA ASP A 13 20.65 12.21 3.55
C ASP A 13 21.57 13.40 3.31
N ASP A 14 22.75 13.15 2.75
CA ASP A 14 23.72 14.18 2.38
C ASP A 14 23.18 15.15 1.30
N TYR A 15 22.45 14.62 0.31
CA TYR A 15 21.81 15.44 -0.72
C TYR A 15 20.80 16.40 -0.11
N PHE A 16 19.88 15.90 0.72
CA PHE A 16 18.87 16.73 1.33
C PHE A 16 19.46 17.74 2.33
N ASN A 17 20.44 17.35 3.12
CA ASN A 17 21.11 18.25 4.07
C ASN A 17 21.84 19.40 3.38
N ARG A 18 22.32 19.22 2.14
CA ARG A 18 22.96 20.29 1.35
C ARG A 18 21.97 21.21 0.67
N HIS A 19 20.78 20.70 0.26
CA HIS A 19 19.87 21.44 -0.63
C HIS A 19 18.61 21.97 0.06
N ILE A 20 18.23 21.41 1.23
CA ILE A 20 17.11 21.96 1.99
C ILE A 20 17.63 23.01 2.97
N ALA A 21 17.16 24.25 2.78
CA ALA A 21 17.46 25.35 3.70
C ALA A 21 17.02 25.03 5.12
N LYS A 22 17.73 25.58 6.12
CA LYS A 22 17.31 25.50 7.51
C LYS A 22 15.93 26.16 7.66
N PHE A 23 15.00 25.38 8.19
CA PHE A 23 13.62 25.84 8.40
C PHE A 23 13.52 26.80 9.57
N ASP A 24 12.96 27.97 9.31
CA ASP A 24 12.56 28.93 10.34
C ASP A 24 11.05 29.16 10.26
N GLU A 25 10.31 28.54 11.18
CA GLU A 25 8.84 28.54 11.19
C GLU A 25 8.25 29.95 11.27
N ASN A 26 8.97 30.90 11.87
CA ASN A 26 8.52 32.28 12.04
C ASN A 26 8.71 33.14 10.79
N LYS A 27 9.62 32.75 9.91
CA LYS A 27 9.95 33.51 8.68
C LYS A 27 9.24 33.00 7.43
N PHE A 28 8.79 31.72 7.46
CA PHE A 28 8.18 31.08 6.30
C PHE A 28 6.68 31.36 6.23
N GLY A 29 6.23 31.84 5.09
CA GLY A 29 4.81 31.94 4.75
C GLY A 29 4.22 30.59 4.37
N PHE A 30 2.94 30.58 3.96
CA PHE A 30 2.22 29.37 3.60
C PHE A 30 2.94 28.55 2.53
N ARG A 31 3.39 29.21 1.46
CA ARG A 31 4.02 28.55 0.31
C ARG A 31 5.36 27.90 0.67
N GLU A 32 6.19 28.60 1.43
CA GLU A 32 7.49 28.10 1.87
C GLU A 32 7.32 26.91 2.82
N LYS A 33 6.38 26.99 3.78
CA LYS A 33 6.03 25.88 4.69
C LYS A 33 5.56 24.66 3.92
N TYR A 34 4.66 24.87 2.94
CA TYR A 34 4.17 23.80 2.07
C TYR A 34 5.31 23.07 1.36
N TRP A 35 6.20 23.80 0.68
CA TRP A 35 7.32 23.19 -0.06
C TRP A 35 8.31 22.50 0.86
N TYR A 36 8.57 23.07 2.04
CA TYR A 36 9.44 22.46 3.04
C TYR A 36 8.85 21.13 3.56
N TYR A 37 7.56 21.09 3.89
CA TYR A 37 6.92 19.85 4.35
C TYR A 37 6.88 18.80 3.26
N ASN A 38 6.59 19.19 2.02
CA ASN A 38 6.60 18.30 0.86
C ASN A 38 7.99 17.67 0.63
N ALA A 39 9.05 18.47 0.62
CA ALA A 39 10.42 17.99 0.40
C ALA A 39 10.84 16.99 1.48
N ASN A 40 10.56 17.29 2.77
CA ASN A 40 10.89 16.39 3.87
C ASN A 40 10.02 15.12 3.87
N LEU A 41 8.76 15.21 3.45
CA LEU A 41 7.91 14.05 3.24
C LEU A 41 8.52 13.10 2.21
N TRP A 42 8.94 13.62 1.05
CA TRP A 42 9.59 12.82 0.01
C TRP A 42 10.91 12.20 0.47
N ARG A 43 11.76 12.96 1.19
CA ARG A 43 12.96 12.39 1.83
C ARG A 43 12.59 11.21 2.71
N SER A 44 11.59 11.38 3.59
CA SER A 44 11.15 10.35 4.52
C SER A 44 10.61 9.10 3.81
N PHE A 45 9.88 9.27 2.71
CA PHE A 45 9.44 8.14 1.87
C PHE A 45 10.63 7.39 1.25
N LEU A 46 11.60 8.12 0.70
CA LEU A 46 12.77 7.51 0.06
C LEU A 46 13.57 6.65 1.06
N VAL A 47 13.71 7.11 2.30
CA VAL A 47 14.45 6.40 3.35
C VAL A 47 13.56 5.46 4.20
N GLN A 48 12.30 5.29 3.83
CA GLN A 48 11.32 4.42 4.51
C GLN A 48 11.10 4.76 6.00
N ASP A 49 11.29 6.04 6.39
CA ASP A 49 10.94 6.55 7.70
C ASP A 49 9.45 6.98 7.73
N PHE A 50 8.57 6.00 7.93
CA PHE A 50 7.12 6.25 7.89
C PHE A 50 6.60 7.14 9.01
N LEU A 51 7.31 7.20 10.15
CA LEU A 51 6.94 8.11 11.24
C LEU A 51 7.19 9.57 10.83
N SER A 52 8.32 9.85 10.20
CA SER A 52 8.60 11.17 9.63
C SER A 52 7.68 11.50 8.45
N CYS A 53 7.30 10.49 7.63
CA CYS A 53 6.27 10.68 6.61
C CYS A 53 4.97 11.20 7.22
N TYR A 54 4.48 10.53 8.27
CA TYR A 54 3.29 10.97 9.00
C TYR A 54 3.46 12.38 9.56
N LYS A 55 4.59 12.68 10.23
CA LYS A 55 4.87 13.99 10.81
C LYS A 55 4.77 15.12 9.77
N PHE A 56 5.39 14.97 8.63
CA PHE A 56 5.41 16.01 7.60
C PHE A 56 4.10 16.09 6.81
N ALA A 57 3.44 14.97 6.54
CA ALA A 57 2.11 14.95 5.94
C ALA A 57 1.07 15.60 6.86
N HIS A 58 1.13 15.32 8.16
CA HIS A 58 0.26 15.93 9.15
C HIS A 58 0.47 17.46 9.21
N LYS A 59 1.72 17.93 9.27
CA LYS A 59 2.03 19.37 9.20
C LYS A 59 1.51 20.02 7.93
N TRP A 60 1.63 19.33 6.80
CA TRP A 60 1.10 19.80 5.51
C TRP A 60 -0.43 19.97 5.57
N VAL A 61 -1.16 18.96 6.03
CA VAL A 61 -2.62 18.99 6.11
C VAL A 61 -3.09 20.05 7.13
N THR A 62 -2.46 20.11 8.30
CA THR A 62 -2.75 21.11 9.33
C THR A 62 -2.55 22.54 8.80
N LEU A 63 -1.52 22.79 7.98
CA LEU A 63 -1.30 24.09 7.36
C LEU A 63 -2.51 24.56 6.53
N PHE A 64 -3.22 23.65 5.87
CA PHE A 64 -4.44 23.97 5.13
C PHE A 64 -5.64 24.24 6.06
N TYR A 65 -5.80 23.47 7.12
CA TYR A 65 -6.88 23.70 8.09
C TYR A 65 -6.68 24.99 8.88
N ASP A 66 -5.43 25.37 9.17
CA ASP A 66 -5.09 26.68 9.79
C ASP A 66 -5.33 27.86 8.82
N ASN A 67 -5.41 27.59 7.51
CA ASN A 67 -5.65 28.57 6.46
C ASN A 67 -6.78 28.10 5.53
N PRO A 68 -8.06 28.06 5.98
CA PRO A 68 -9.15 27.42 5.26
C PRO A 68 -9.39 27.93 3.84
N SER A 69 -9.13 29.23 3.56
CA SER A 69 -9.24 29.77 2.19
C SER A 69 -8.31 29.07 1.20
N MET A 70 -7.17 28.54 1.67
CA MET A 70 -6.21 27.86 0.83
C MET A 70 -6.70 26.48 0.36
N ILE A 71 -7.65 25.85 1.06
CA ILE A 71 -8.30 24.61 0.64
C ILE A 71 -9.01 24.83 -0.72
N TYR A 72 -9.72 25.93 -0.86
CA TYR A 72 -10.48 26.28 -2.06
C TYR A 72 -9.62 26.87 -3.19
N LEU A 73 -8.54 27.59 -2.81
CA LEU A 73 -7.61 28.16 -3.77
C LEU A 73 -6.60 27.16 -4.34
N ASN A 74 -6.26 26.12 -3.56
CA ASN A 74 -5.27 25.10 -3.93
C ASN A 74 -5.77 23.68 -3.62
N PRO A 75 -6.95 23.27 -4.14
CA PRO A 75 -7.60 22.00 -3.80
C PRO A 75 -6.74 20.78 -4.16
N VAL A 76 -5.99 20.83 -5.24
CA VAL A 76 -5.09 19.73 -5.65
C VAL A 76 -4.01 19.47 -4.60
N PHE A 77 -3.41 20.51 -4.03
CA PHE A 77 -2.39 20.35 -2.99
C PHE A 77 -3.01 19.89 -1.67
N PHE A 78 -4.22 20.35 -1.35
CA PHE A 78 -4.97 19.87 -0.20
C PHE A 78 -5.28 18.36 -0.34
N LEU A 79 -5.82 17.93 -1.47
CA LEU A 79 -6.12 16.52 -1.75
C LEU A 79 -4.86 15.64 -1.67
N LYS A 80 -3.75 16.10 -2.26
CA LYS A 80 -2.46 15.42 -2.19
C LYS A 80 -1.93 15.28 -0.77
N GLY A 81 -2.01 16.34 0.03
CA GLY A 81 -1.57 16.31 1.43
C GLY A 81 -2.34 15.28 2.25
N ASN A 82 -3.67 15.25 2.09
CA ASN A 82 -4.53 14.26 2.75
C ASN A 82 -4.23 12.84 2.28
N HIS A 83 -3.99 12.64 0.99
CA HIS A 83 -3.59 11.33 0.47
C HIS A 83 -2.30 10.83 1.14
N TYR A 84 -1.24 11.64 1.19
CA TYR A 84 0.02 11.24 1.84
C TYR A 84 -0.11 11.07 3.36
N LEU A 85 -0.98 11.83 4.00
CA LEU A 85 -1.28 11.64 5.42
C LEU A 85 -1.93 10.26 5.65
N LEU A 86 -2.94 9.93 4.87
CA LEU A 86 -3.62 8.63 4.95
C LEU A 86 -2.70 7.47 4.56
N GLU A 87 -1.89 7.60 3.52
CA GLU A 87 -0.86 6.60 3.17
C GLU A 87 0.12 6.37 4.34
N SER A 88 0.61 7.43 4.97
CA SER A 88 1.52 7.31 6.12
C SER A 88 0.86 6.62 7.31
N LEU A 89 -0.40 6.93 7.58
CA LEU A 89 -1.20 6.30 8.64
C LEU A 89 -1.48 4.80 8.34
N PHE A 90 -1.70 4.47 7.06
CA PHE A 90 -1.83 3.09 6.62
C PHE A 90 -0.55 2.30 6.85
N MET A 91 0.60 2.86 6.46
CA MET A 91 1.92 2.25 6.66
C MET A 91 2.24 2.02 8.14
N LEU A 92 1.82 2.93 9.01
CA LEU A 92 2.00 2.83 10.47
C LEU A 92 0.91 1.98 11.15
N LYS A 93 -0.10 1.54 10.41
CA LYS A 93 -1.28 0.82 10.94
C LYS A 93 -2.04 1.61 12.03
N TYR A 94 -2.02 2.96 11.95
CA TYR A 94 -2.70 3.86 12.91
C TYR A 94 -4.19 4.03 12.55
N LYS A 95 -4.96 3.00 12.78
CA LYS A 95 -6.37 2.85 12.36
C LYS A 95 -7.28 3.98 12.83
N THR A 96 -7.24 4.36 14.11
CA THR A 96 -8.11 5.40 14.68
C THR A 96 -7.89 6.75 14.01
N ASN A 97 -6.62 7.14 13.83
CA ASN A 97 -6.27 8.37 13.15
C ASN A 97 -6.60 8.30 11.65
N PHE A 98 -6.38 7.13 11.02
CA PHE A 98 -6.74 6.92 9.63
C PHE A 98 -8.23 7.18 9.38
N LYS A 99 -9.10 6.55 10.19
CA LYS A 99 -10.55 6.74 10.11
C LYS A 99 -10.93 8.22 10.25
N LYS A 100 -10.42 8.89 11.30
CA LYS A 100 -10.67 10.31 11.55
C LYS A 100 -10.34 11.20 10.34
N TYR A 101 -9.15 11.04 9.77
CA TYR A 101 -8.72 11.88 8.64
C TYR A 101 -9.39 11.48 7.31
N LEU A 102 -9.80 10.23 7.16
CA LEU A 102 -10.60 9.80 6.00
C LEU A 102 -11.99 10.45 6.02
N GLU A 103 -12.68 10.41 7.16
CA GLU A 103 -13.98 11.04 7.35
C GLU A 103 -13.89 12.57 7.13
N GLN A 104 -12.86 13.22 7.68
CA GLN A 104 -12.62 14.64 7.50
C GLN A 104 -12.35 15.03 6.04
N LEU A 105 -11.60 14.21 5.30
CA LEU A 105 -11.38 14.39 3.86
C LEU A 105 -12.70 14.26 3.09
N GLU A 106 -13.49 13.23 3.39
CA GLU A 106 -14.78 12.99 2.74
C GLU A 106 -15.75 14.14 2.97
N GLU A 107 -15.87 14.62 4.21
CA GLU A 107 -16.70 15.80 4.55
C GLU A 107 -16.25 17.04 3.76
N THR A 108 -14.93 17.28 3.67
CA THR A 108 -14.40 18.46 2.96
C THR A 108 -14.65 18.39 1.45
N ILE A 109 -14.51 17.21 0.83
CA ILE A 109 -14.77 17.02 -0.61
C ILE A 109 -16.26 17.22 -0.93
N HIS A 110 -17.16 16.87 0.00
CA HIS A 110 -18.61 17.00 -0.18
C HIS A 110 -19.15 18.38 0.24
N ASP A 111 -18.30 19.28 0.77
CA ASP A 111 -18.72 20.67 1.02
C ASP A 111 -19.11 21.34 -0.32
N PRO A 112 -20.31 21.94 -0.45
CA PRO A 112 -20.74 22.65 -1.67
C PRO A 112 -19.79 23.75 -2.13
N LYS A 113 -18.92 24.25 -1.24
CA LYS A 113 -17.90 25.25 -1.57
C LYS A 113 -16.64 24.65 -2.17
N PHE A 114 -16.44 23.32 -2.03
CA PHE A 114 -15.24 22.68 -2.56
C PHE A 114 -15.23 22.77 -4.10
N PRO A 115 -14.12 23.25 -4.72
CA PRO A 115 -14.08 23.44 -6.17
C PRO A 115 -14.30 22.14 -6.94
N VAL A 116 -15.11 22.20 -7.99
CA VAL A 116 -15.40 21.05 -8.85
C VAL A 116 -15.03 21.39 -10.28
N ASN A 117 -14.11 20.60 -10.83
CA ASN A 117 -13.83 20.46 -12.26
C ASN A 117 -13.38 19.03 -12.50
N ASP A 118 -13.22 18.60 -13.76
CA ASP A 118 -12.93 17.21 -14.12
C ASP A 118 -11.66 16.68 -13.43
N ASN A 119 -10.60 17.50 -13.39
CA ASN A 119 -9.34 17.12 -12.72
C ASN A 119 -9.52 16.97 -11.20
N ILE A 120 -10.20 17.92 -10.55
CA ILE A 120 -10.45 17.86 -9.09
C ILE A 120 -11.39 16.69 -8.76
N ALA A 121 -12.42 16.46 -9.56
CA ALA A 121 -13.35 15.34 -9.39
C ALA A 121 -12.61 14.00 -9.49
N SER A 122 -11.73 13.85 -10.49
CA SER A 122 -10.94 12.63 -10.69
C SER A 122 -9.92 12.41 -9.55
N LEU A 123 -9.23 13.46 -9.07
CA LEU A 123 -8.34 13.36 -7.92
C LEU A 123 -9.08 13.08 -6.62
N SER A 124 -10.27 13.68 -6.42
CA SER A 124 -11.11 13.41 -5.26
C SER A 124 -11.57 11.96 -5.24
N PHE A 125 -12.04 11.44 -6.38
CA PHE A 125 -12.34 10.02 -6.54
C PHE A 125 -11.13 9.16 -6.21
N LEU A 126 -10.02 9.41 -6.89
CA LEU A 126 -8.79 8.63 -6.75
C LEU A 126 -8.36 8.53 -5.28
N TYR A 127 -8.22 9.65 -4.59
CA TYR A 127 -7.69 9.65 -3.24
C TYR A 127 -8.68 9.18 -2.19
N LEU A 128 -9.96 9.53 -2.33
CA LEU A 128 -10.98 9.09 -1.39
C LEU A 128 -11.21 7.57 -1.48
N TYR A 129 -11.47 7.03 -2.67
CA TYR A 129 -11.80 5.61 -2.81
C TYR A 129 -10.59 4.70 -2.62
N ASN A 130 -9.39 5.13 -3.05
CA ASN A 130 -8.16 4.44 -2.71
C ASN A 130 -8.01 4.28 -1.19
N ASN A 131 -8.31 5.30 -0.41
CA ASN A 131 -8.19 5.25 1.04
C ASN A 131 -9.40 4.59 1.73
N LYS A 132 -10.59 4.60 1.15
CA LYS A 132 -11.71 3.76 1.61
C LYS A 132 -11.36 2.27 1.53
N LEU A 133 -10.77 1.82 0.42
CA LEU A 133 -10.29 0.44 0.29
C LEU A 133 -9.16 0.13 1.27
N ASN A 134 -8.21 1.05 1.46
CA ASN A 134 -7.14 0.92 2.46
C ASN A 134 -7.68 0.77 3.88
N TYR A 135 -8.71 1.53 4.24
CA TYR A 135 -9.33 1.44 5.56
C TYR A 135 -9.86 0.03 5.85
N HIS A 136 -10.59 -0.55 4.88
CA HIS A 136 -11.12 -1.90 5.03
C HIS A 136 -10.03 -2.98 5.08
N ILE A 137 -8.95 -2.81 4.28
CA ILE A 137 -7.79 -3.70 4.33
C ILE A 137 -7.12 -3.62 5.72
N LEU A 138 -6.95 -2.41 6.25
CA LEU A 138 -6.34 -2.16 7.56
C LEU A 138 -7.19 -2.74 8.70
N GLU A 139 -8.51 -2.71 8.55
CA GLU A 139 -9.46 -3.17 9.57
C GLU A 139 -9.79 -4.67 9.48
N GLY A 140 -9.48 -5.30 8.36
CA GLY A 140 -9.89 -6.68 8.07
C GLY A 140 -11.39 -6.83 7.78
N SER A 141 -12.08 -5.73 7.42
CA SER A 141 -13.51 -5.71 7.10
C SER A 141 -13.74 -5.97 5.60
N PHE A 142 -13.20 -7.10 5.11
CA PHE A 142 -13.22 -7.43 3.69
C PHE A 142 -14.63 -7.71 3.16
N ALA A 143 -15.48 -8.40 3.93
CA ALA A 143 -16.86 -8.69 3.53
C ALA A 143 -17.68 -7.40 3.37
N GLU A 144 -17.48 -6.46 4.29
CA GLU A 144 -18.14 -5.16 4.27
C GLU A 144 -17.65 -4.27 3.13
N SER A 145 -16.40 -4.44 2.69
CA SER A 145 -15.83 -3.62 1.61
C SER A 145 -16.21 -4.08 0.21
N GLU A 146 -16.72 -5.28 0.06
CA GLU A 146 -17.02 -5.84 -1.26
C GLU A 146 -18.11 -5.05 -2.00
N TYR A 147 -19.06 -4.45 -1.26
CA TYR A 147 -20.09 -3.60 -1.88
C TYR A 147 -19.54 -2.29 -2.47
N LEU A 148 -18.32 -1.87 -2.08
CA LEU A 148 -17.67 -0.70 -2.69
C LEU A 148 -17.11 -1.00 -4.09
N ILE A 149 -16.82 -2.26 -4.39
CA ILE A 149 -16.13 -2.64 -5.64
C ILE A 149 -16.92 -2.21 -6.89
N PRO A 150 -18.23 -2.45 -7.00
CA PRO A 150 -19.02 -2.00 -8.16
C PRO A 150 -18.98 -0.47 -8.33
N GLU A 151 -19.03 0.28 -7.25
CA GLU A 151 -18.96 1.74 -7.29
C GLU A 151 -17.58 2.23 -7.73
N VAL A 152 -16.51 1.62 -7.20
CA VAL A 152 -15.13 1.90 -7.62
C VAL A 152 -14.95 1.67 -9.12
N LEU A 153 -15.38 0.53 -9.63
CA LEU A 153 -15.26 0.19 -11.06
C LEU A 153 -16.08 1.14 -11.94
N TYR A 154 -17.28 1.51 -11.51
CA TYR A 154 -18.11 2.47 -12.22
C TYR A 154 -17.42 3.85 -12.30
N LYS A 155 -16.89 4.33 -11.18
CA LYS A 155 -16.16 5.62 -11.13
C LYS A 155 -14.85 5.57 -11.89
N MET A 156 -14.12 4.46 -11.88
CA MET A 156 -12.93 4.28 -12.73
C MET A 156 -13.29 4.47 -14.21
N ASN A 157 -14.40 3.90 -14.65
CA ASN A 157 -14.86 4.08 -16.03
C ASN A 157 -15.28 5.54 -16.30
N GLN A 158 -15.96 6.20 -15.38
CA GLN A 158 -16.36 7.61 -15.52
C GLN A 158 -15.16 8.56 -15.64
N HIS A 159 -14.05 8.26 -14.95
CA HIS A 159 -12.85 9.07 -14.91
C HIS A 159 -11.72 8.53 -15.79
N SER A 160 -12.01 7.62 -16.73
CA SER A 160 -11.01 6.90 -17.52
C SER A 160 -10.09 7.81 -18.34
N GLU A 161 -10.53 8.98 -18.76
CA GLU A 161 -9.70 9.97 -19.49
C GLU A 161 -8.66 10.66 -18.60
N HIS A 162 -8.85 10.65 -17.27
CA HIS A 162 -7.98 11.31 -16.28
C HIS A 162 -7.29 10.32 -15.34
N LEU A 163 -7.66 9.05 -15.41
CA LEU A 163 -7.09 7.97 -14.61
C LEU A 163 -6.02 7.28 -15.44
N ASP A 164 -4.76 7.47 -15.06
CA ASP A 164 -3.67 6.77 -15.72
C ASP A 164 -3.64 5.27 -15.36
N GLU A 165 -2.99 4.49 -16.20
CA GLU A 165 -2.85 3.04 -16.06
C GLU A 165 -2.23 2.62 -14.72
N HIS A 166 -1.37 3.46 -14.15
CA HIS A 166 -0.77 3.25 -12.84
C HIS A 166 -1.80 3.24 -11.70
N HIS A 167 -2.75 4.17 -11.72
CA HIS A 167 -3.81 4.24 -10.72
C HIS A 167 -4.86 3.15 -10.94
N GLU A 168 -5.14 2.76 -12.20
CA GLU A 168 -5.96 1.58 -12.48
C GLU A 168 -5.39 0.31 -11.87
N MET A 169 -4.10 0.04 -12.08
CA MET A 169 -3.43 -1.12 -11.50
C MET A 169 -3.47 -1.10 -9.97
N LEU A 170 -3.36 0.08 -9.36
CA LEU A 170 -3.46 0.22 -7.91
C LEU A 170 -4.86 -0.19 -7.39
N PHE A 171 -5.93 0.23 -8.07
CA PHE A 171 -7.29 -0.20 -7.73
C PHE A 171 -7.47 -1.70 -7.93
N TYR A 172 -7.03 -2.27 -9.05
CA TYR A 172 -7.11 -3.71 -9.29
C TYR A 172 -6.38 -4.50 -8.21
N TYR A 173 -5.21 -4.04 -7.78
CA TYR A 173 -4.47 -4.69 -6.71
C TYR A 173 -5.24 -4.69 -5.38
N LYS A 174 -5.82 -3.55 -4.99
CA LYS A 174 -6.61 -3.44 -3.75
C LYS A 174 -7.89 -4.27 -3.80
N ILE A 175 -8.57 -4.28 -4.94
CA ILE A 175 -9.72 -5.15 -5.16
C ILE A 175 -9.31 -6.63 -5.03
N ALA A 176 -8.18 -7.01 -5.60
CA ALA A 176 -7.64 -8.38 -5.45
C ALA A 176 -7.34 -8.71 -3.98
N CYS A 177 -6.77 -7.77 -3.21
CA CYS A 177 -6.53 -7.96 -1.77
C CYS A 177 -7.84 -8.12 -0.98
N ILE A 178 -8.90 -7.40 -1.32
CA ILE A 178 -10.22 -7.54 -0.71
C ILE A 178 -10.80 -8.93 -0.97
N TYR A 179 -10.79 -9.38 -2.22
CA TYR A 179 -11.24 -10.72 -2.57
C TYR A 179 -10.38 -11.83 -1.93
N PHE A 180 -9.07 -11.62 -1.84
CA PHE A 180 -8.17 -12.51 -1.11
C PHE A 180 -8.56 -12.61 0.38
N GLY A 181 -8.80 -11.47 1.02
CA GLY A 181 -9.24 -11.41 2.43
C GLY A 181 -10.59 -12.07 2.68
N ASN A 182 -11.45 -12.12 1.66
CA ASN A 182 -12.74 -12.82 1.66
C ASN A 182 -12.67 -14.29 1.22
N GLU A 183 -11.47 -14.82 0.96
CA GLU A 183 -11.24 -16.18 0.44
C GLU A 183 -11.90 -16.43 -0.93
N LYS A 184 -12.23 -15.36 -1.67
CA LYS A 184 -12.72 -15.40 -3.06
C LYS A 184 -11.54 -15.41 -4.03
N TYR A 185 -10.79 -16.49 -3.99
CA TYR A 185 -9.48 -16.58 -4.65
C TYR A 185 -9.56 -16.46 -6.18
N THR A 186 -10.63 -16.98 -6.80
CA THR A 186 -10.83 -16.87 -8.27
C THR A 186 -11.07 -15.41 -8.69
N ASP A 187 -11.87 -14.66 -7.93
CA ASP A 187 -12.12 -13.24 -8.21
C ASP A 187 -10.83 -12.42 -8.00
N SER A 188 -10.05 -12.77 -6.98
CA SER A 188 -8.75 -12.14 -6.74
C SER A 188 -7.79 -12.38 -7.91
N LEU A 189 -7.69 -13.62 -8.44
CA LEU A 189 -6.88 -13.93 -9.62
C LEU A 189 -7.27 -13.10 -10.84
N PHE A 190 -8.57 -12.94 -11.10
CA PHE A 190 -9.06 -12.17 -12.24
C PHE A 190 -8.50 -10.71 -12.25
N TYR A 191 -8.47 -10.05 -11.08
CA TYR A 191 -7.94 -8.69 -10.99
C TYR A 191 -6.41 -8.65 -11.03
N LEU A 192 -5.71 -9.65 -10.48
CA LEU A 192 -4.26 -9.73 -10.59
C LEU A 192 -3.81 -9.99 -12.03
N GLU A 193 -4.56 -10.76 -12.82
CA GLU A 193 -4.26 -10.99 -14.23
C GLU A 193 -4.31 -9.71 -15.06
N LYS A 194 -5.19 -8.76 -14.73
CA LYS A 194 -5.20 -7.43 -15.36
C LYS A 194 -3.89 -6.67 -15.14
N ILE A 195 -3.26 -6.85 -13.98
CA ILE A 195 -1.96 -6.23 -13.64
C ILE A 195 -0.82 -7.00 -14.32
N ILE A 196 -0.79 -8.33 -14.17
CA ILE A 196 0.33 -9.18 -14.61
C ILE A 196 0.46 -9.19 -16.15
N ASN A 197 -0.65 -9.12 -16.87
CA ASN A 197 -0.70 -9.11 -18.32
C ASN A 197 -0.46 -7.71 -18.93
N ASN A 198 -0.32 -6.68 -18.09
CA ASN A 198 0.02 -5.35 -18.56
C ASN A 198 1.43 -5.34 -19.15
N LYS A 199 1.56 -4.82 -20.38
CA LYS A 199 2.83 -4.80 -21.11
C LYS A 199 3.69 -3.57 -20.82
N ASN A 200 3.13 -2.58 -20.12
CA ASN A 200 3.82 -1.35 -19.76
C ASN A 200 4.68 -1.55 -18.50
N LEU A 201 5.89 -2.08 -18.68
CA LEU A 201 6.81 -2.44 -17.60
C LEU A 201 7.50 -1.24 -16.92
N THR A 202 7.28 -0.02 -17.41
CA THR A 202 7.96 1.18 -16.87
C THR A 202 7.23 1.81 -15.69
N MET A 203 6.00 1.36 -15.42
CA MET A 203 5.14 1.92 -14.39
C MET A 203 4.93 0.91 -13.24
N ARG A 204 5.21 1.35 -12.02
CA ARG A 204 4.96 0.57 -10.78
C ARG A 204 5.47 -0.87 -10.82
N GLU A 205 6.75 -1.03 -11.12
CA GLU A 205 7.44 -2.32 -11.04
C GLU A 205 7.24 -3.02 -9.70
N ASP A 206 7.21 -2.25 -8.62
CA ASP A 206 6.92 -2.71 -7.25
C ASP A 206 5.54 -3.39 -7.15
N LEU A 207 4.49 -2.73 -7.65
CA LEU A 207 3.13 -3.26 -7.62
C LEU A 207 3.01 -4.55 -8.44
N MET A 208 3.66 -4.60 -9.61
CA MET A 208 3.69 -5.80 -10.45
C MET A 208 4.43 -6.95 -9.77
N CYS A 209 5.48 -6.67 -9.00
CA CYS A 209 6.19 -7.67 -8.21
C CYS A 209 5.29 -8.28 -7.13
N PHE A 210 4.57 -7.45 -6.36
CA PHE A 210 3.65 -7.92 -5.33
C PHE A 210 2.41 -8.61 -5.90
N ALA A 211 1.89 -8.15 -7.03
CA ALA A 211 0.79 -8.81 -7.73
C ALA A 211 1.17 -10.25 -8.13
N ARG A 212 2.39 -10.46 -8.63
CA ARG A 212 2.89 -11.79 -8.97
C ARG A 212 3.08 -12.70 -7.76
N LEU A 213 3.51 -12.14 -6.62
CA LEU A 213 3.64 -12.92 -5.38
C LEU A 213 2.28 -13.35 -4.84
N LEU A 214 1.31 -12.42 -4.80
CA LEU A 214 -0.05 -12.76 -4.39
C LEU A 214 -0.69 -13.77 -5.35
N TYR A 215 -0.41 -13.66 -6.65
CA TYR A 215 -0.85 -14.62 -7.66
C TYR A 215 -0.32 -16.04 -7.40
N LEU A 216 0.95 -16.18 -6.98
CA LEU A 216 1.51 -17.48 -6.58
C LEU A 216 0.80 -18.04 -5.33
N ILE A 217 0.56 -17.19 -4.32
CA ILE A 217 -0.15 -17.59 -3.10
C ILE A 217 -1.57 -18.06 -3.44
N LEU A 218 -2.28 -17.37 -4.34
CA LEU A 218 -3.62 -17.75 -4.78
C LEU A 218 -3.65 -19.10 -5.50
N HIS A 219 -2.67 -19.38 -6.36
CA HIS A 219 -2.56 -20.69 -6.99
C HIS A 219 -2.28 -21.81 -5.98
N TYR A 220 -1.49 -21.51 -4.93
CA TYR A 220 -1.32 -22.43 -3.81
C TYR A 220 -2.66 -22.67 -3.07
N GLU A 221 -3.41 -21.62 -2.74
CA GLU A 221 -4.69 -21.72 -2.03
C GLU A 221 -5.75 -22.50 -2.82
N LEU A 222 -5.69 -22.43 -4.14
CA LEU A 222 -6.60 -23.15 -5.04
C LEU A 222 -6.14 -24.59 -5.37
N GLY A 223 -4.97 -25.02 -4.87
CA GLY A 223 -4.40 -26.34 -5.20
C GLY A 223 -4.01 -26.50 -6.68
N ASN A 224 -3.66 -25.42 -7.35
CA ASN A 224 -3.30 -25.39 -8.77
C ASN A 224 -1.81 -25.70 -8.97
N ASP A 225 -1.32 -26.84 -8.48
CA ASP A 225 0.12 -27.20 -8.43
C ASP A 225 0.80 -27.16 -9.79
N TYR A 226 0.12 -27.62 -10.84
CA TYR A 226 0.67 -27.61 -12.20
C TYR A 226 0.98 -26.20 -12.71
N TYR A 227 0.10 -25.25 -12.44
CA TYR A 227 0.33 -23.85 -12.81
C TYR A 227 1.37 -23.18 -11.91
N LEU A 228 1.40 -23.52 -10.63
CA LEU A 228 2.28 -22.94 -9.65
C LEU A 228 3.75 -23.09 -10.04
N GLU A 229 4.19 -24.26 -10.51
CA GLU A 229 5.60 -24.49 -10.89
C GLU A 229 6.05 -23.57 -12.05
N ASN A 230 5.21 -23.42 -13.07
CA ASN A 230 5.51 -22.56 -14.21
C ASN A 230 5.52 -21.08 -13.81
N GLN A 231 4.56 -20.66 -12.98
CA GLN A 231 4.46 -19.28 -12.49
C GLN A 231 5.59 -18.92 -11.53
N LEU A 232 6.08 -19.86 -10.72
CA LEU A 232 7.27 -19.66 -9.88
C LEU A 232 8.50 -19.29 -10.71
N LYS A 233 8.78 -20.05 -11.80
CA LYS A 233 9.90 -19.78 -12.69
C LYS A 233 9.78 -18.40 -13.36
N SER A 234 8.59 -18.08 -13.84
CA SER A 234 8.28 -16.79 -14.50
C SER A 234 8.42 -15.62 -13.54
N THR A 235 7.83 -15.73 -12.35
CA THR A 235 7.89 -14.71 -11.32
C THR A 235 9.32 -14.44 -10.83
N TYR A 236 10.09 -15.48 -10.57
CA TYR A 236 11.50 -15.34 -10.17
C TYR A 236 12.33 -14.58 -11.21
N LYS A 237 12.19 -14.95 -12.51
CA LYS A 237 12.86 -14.23 -13.60
C LYS A 237 12.43 -12.77 -13.69
N PHE A 238 11.14 -12.51 -13.49
CA PHE A 238 10.61 -11.13 -13.51
C PHE A 238 11.19 -10.29 -12.38
N LEU A 239 11.19 -10.80 -11.14
CA LEU A 239 11.72 -10.09 -9.96
C LEU A 239 13.22 -9.79 -10.11
N LEU A 240 14.00 -10.73 -10.66
CA LEU A 240 15.42 -10.50 -10.97
C LEU A 240 15.59 -9.38 -12.00
N LYS A 241 14.77 -9.35 -13.06
CA LYS A 241 14.84 -8.32 -14.10
C LYS A 241 14.52 -6.93 -13.55
N MET A 242 13.57 -6.84 -12.61
CA MET A 242 13.15 -5.57 -12.00
C MET A 242 14.10 -5.10 -10.88
N ASN A 243 15.15 -5.88 -10.55
CA ASN A 243 16.05 -5.61 -9.42
C ASN A 243 15.28 -5.34 -8.10
N ASP A 244 14.16 -6.04 -7.91
CA ASP A 244 13.26 -5.88 -6.75
C ASP A 244 13.14 -7.19 -5.94
N LEU A 245 14.09 -8.08 -6.05
CA LEU A 245 14.10 -9.37 -5.35
C LEU A 245 14.68 -9.19 -3.93
N ASN A 246 13.80 -8.88 -2.96
CA ASN A 246 14.14 -8.78 -1.55
C ASN A 246 14.09 -10.14 -0.81
N GLU A 247 14.52 -10.20 0.45
CA GLU A 247 14.57 -11.45 1.22
C GLU A 247 13.17 -12.03 1.47
N VAL A 248 12.17 -11.20 1.74
CA VAL A 248 10.77 -11.66 1.93
C VAL A 248 10.28 -12.38 0.68
N GLN A 249 10.51 -11.82 -0.49
CA GLN A 249 10.10 -12.42 -1.77
C GLN A 249 10.83 -13.73 -2.05
N LYS A 250 12.13 -13.79 -1.74
CA LYS A 250 12.93 -15.02 -1.86
C LYS A 250 12.40 -16.14 -0.97
N GLU A 251 12.04 -15.81 0.28
CA GLU A 251 11.50 -16.81 1.22
C GLU A 251 10.13 -17.35 0.75
N ILE A 252 9.23 -16.49 0.25
CA ILE A 252 7.95 -16.93 -0.32
C ILE A 252 8.18 -17.90 -1.48
N ILE A 253 9.03 -17.53 -2.43
CA ILE A 253 9.31 -18.36 -3.61
C ILE A 253 9.97 -19.68 -3.21
N ARG A 254 10.91 -19.66 -2.26
CA ARG A 254 11.58 -20.86 -1.74
C ARG A 254 10.58 -21.80 -1.07
N PHE A 255 9.69 -21.27 -0.23
CA PHE A 255 8.65 -22.06 0.44
C PHE A 255 7.74 -22.72 -0.61
N LEU A 256 7.16 -21.96 -1.54
CA LEU A 256 6.25 -22.47 -2.55
C LEU A 256 6.92 -23.49 -3.49
N LYS A 257 8.20 -23.31 -3.81
CA LYS A 257 8.98 -24.25 -4.61
C LYS A 257 9.18 -25.60 -3.93
N ASN A 258 9.31 -25.61 -2.61
CA ASN A 258 9.59 -26.80 -1.83
C ASN A 258 8.33 -27.51 -1.33
N LEU A 259 7.14 -26.97 -1.58
CA LEU A 259 5.86 -27.50 -1.09
C LEU A 259 5.67 -28.98 -1.39
N ASN A 260 5.95 -29.40 -2.62
CA ASN A 260 5.80 -30.79 -3.06
C ASN A 260 6.73 -31.77 -2.32
N SER A 261 7.77 -31.27 -1.64
CA SER A 261 8.70 -32.09 -0.85
C SER A 261 8.36 -32.12 0.65
N ILE A 262 7.37 -31.32 1.09
CA ILE A 262 6.94 -31.22 2.49
C ILE A 262 5.86 -32.26 2.74
N TYR A 263 6.04 -33.10 3.75
CA TYR A 263 4.98 -34.02 4.19
C TYR A 263 3.77 -33.23 4.71
N PRO A 264 2.53 -33.63 4.37
CA PRO A 264 1.33 -32.91 4.80
C PRO A 264 1.26 -32.65 6.31
N GLY A 265 1.74 -33.59 7.13
CA GLY A 265 1.80 -33.43 8.60
C GLY A 265 2.81 -32.39 9.09
N ASP A 266 3.79 -31.99 8.27
CA ASP A 266 4.82 -31.05 8.64
C ASP A 266 4.58 -29.63 8.10
N ILE A 267 3.60 -29.46 7.22
CA ILE A 267 3.31 -28.17 6.55
C ILE A 267 3.06 -27.05 7.56
N LYS A 268 2.37 -27.34 8.65
CA LYS A 268 2.11 -26.39 9.74
C LYS A 268 3.41 -25.94 10.42
N LYS A 269 4.37 -26.84 10.61
CA LYS A 269 5.69 -26.51 11.17
C LYS A 269 6.46 -25.57 10.23
N GLU A 270 6.38 -25.80 8.93
CA GLU A 270 7.04 -24.94 7.93
C GLU A 270 6.39 -23.54 7.88
N PHE A 271 5.07 -23.41 8.02
CA PHE A 271 4.42 -22.11 8.18
C PHE A 271 4.89 -21.37 9.46
N ILE A 272 5.05 -22.07 10.57
CA ILE A 272 5.57 -21.48 11.83
C ILE A 272 6.99 -20.95 11.61
N LYS A 273 7.89 -21.75 11.03
CA LYS A 273 9.27 -21.32 10.74
C LYS A 273 9.32 -20.09 9.82
N MET A 274 8.47 -20.10 8.76
CA MET A 274 8.38 -19.00 7.83
C MET A 274 7.86 -17.72 8.51
N LYS A 275 6.85 -17.84 9.38
CA LYS A 275 6.34 -16.74 10.18
C LYS A 275 7.43 -16.14 11.08
N GLU A 276 8.17 -16.97 11.81
CA GLU A 276 9.28 -16.52 12.67
C GLU A 276 10.34 -15.77 11.85
N ARG A 277 10.69 -16.29 10.68
CA ARG A 277 11.62 -15.63 9.76
C ARG A 277 11.11 -14.27 9.29
N PHE A 278 9.81 -14.16 8.99
CA PHE A 278 9.21 -12.89 8.53
C PHE A 278 9.11 -11.86 9.64
N ILE A 279 8.85 -12.25 10.89
CA ILE A 279 8.89 -11.36 12.05
C ILE A 279 10.29 -10.75 12.22
N GLU A 280 11.35 -11.53 11.97
CA GLU A 280 12.73 -11.00 11.98
C GLU A 280 12.99 -10.06 10.78
N LEU A 281 12.53 -10.41 9.58
CA LEU A 281 12.69 -9.56 8.40
C LEU A 281 11.92 -8.24 8.52
N GLU A 282 10.76 -8.22 9.17
CA GLU A 282 9.96 -7.00 9.40
C GLU A 282 10.74 -5.95 10.24
N LYS A 283 11.70 -6.38 11.06
CA LYS A 283 12.57 -5.47 11.84
C LYS A 283 13.62 -4.79 10.96
N ASN A 284 13.96 -5.36 9.81
CA ASN A 284 14.92 -4.79 8.88
C ASN A 284 14.30 -3.60 8.14
N THR A 285 14.94 -2.45 8.21
CA THR A 285 14.47 -1.20 7.60
C THR A 285 14.22 -1.33 6.10
N TYR A 286 15.03 -2.10 5.39
CA TYR A 286 14.97 -2.24 3.93
C TYR A 286 13.99 -3.34 3.46
N GLU A 287 13.48 -4.17 4.36
CA GLU A 287 12.49 -5.21 4.07
C GLU A 287 11.05 -4.81 4.44
N LYS A 288 10.85 -3.75 5.24
CA LYS A 288 9.54 -3.30 5.74
C LYS A 288 8.49 -3.12 4.64
N ARG A 289 8.91 -2.64 3.49
CA ARG A 289 8.02 -2.35 2.37
C ARG A 289 7.29 -3.58 1.86
N ALA A 290 7.92 -4.75 1.90
CA ALA A 290 7.31 -6.00 1.47
C ALA A 290 6.03 -6.33 2.26
N PHE A 291 5.98 -5.92 3.53
CA PHE A 291 4.83 -6.16 4.41
C PHE A 291 3.70 -5.13 4.27
N LEU A 292 3.91 -4.03 3.52
CA LEU A 292 2.88 -3.02 3.28
C LEU A 292 1.88 -3.42 2.19
N TYR A 293 2.36 -4.14 1.18
CA TYR A 293 1.53 -4.55 0.05
C TYR A 293 0.74 -5.82 0.31
N LEU A 294 1.26 -6.71 1.15
CA LEU A 294 0.65 -7.98 1.50
C LEU A 294 0.89 -8.27 2.97
N ASP A 295 -0.17 -8.42 3.77
CA ASP A 295 -0.06 -8.88 5.15
C ASP A 295 0.20 -10.40 5.18
N ILE A 296 1.41 -10.75 4.74
CA ILE A 296 1.86 -12.15 4.63
C ILE A 296 1.92 -12.83 6.00
N ILE A 297 2.19 -12.09 7.07
CA ILE A 297 2.24 -12.64 8.43
C ILE A 297 0.84 -13.07 8.86
N SER A 298 -0.19 -12.25 8.61
CA SER A 298 -1.57 -12.61 8.91
C SER A 298 -2.07 -13.78 8.05
N TRP A 299 -1.62 -13.89 6.80
CA TRP A 299 -1.90 -15.08 5.98
C TRP A 299 -1.27 -16.35 6.59
N LEU A 300 -0.01 -16.32 7.03
CA LEU A 300 0.64 -17.45 7.68
C LEU A 300 -0.09 -17.85 8.96
N GLU A 301 -0.48 -16.88 9.78
CA GLU A 301 -1.26 -17.12 11.00
C GLU A 301 -2.60 -17.77 10.70
N SER A 302 -3.28 -17.34 9.65
CA SER A 302 -4.54 -17.96 9.22
C SER A 302 -4.37 -19.46 8.90
N LYS A 303 -3.23 -19.82 8.26
CA LYS A 303 -2.89 -21.23 7.98
C LYS A 303 -2.52 -22.02 9.23
N ILE A 304 -1.75 -21.41 10.13
CA ILE A 304 -1.32 -22.03 11.40
C ILE A 304 -2.52 -22.28 12.31
N GLU A 305 -3.44 -21.32 12.40
CA GLU A 305 -4.59 -21.34 13.30
C GLU A 305 -5.86 -21.96 12.68
N ASN A 306 -5.85 -22.20 11.37
CA ASN A 306 -7.01 -22.61 10.58
C ASN A 306 -8.20 -21.65 10.75
N ARG A 307 -7.94 -20.35 10.60
CA ARG A 307 -8.89 -19.25 10.71
C ARG A 307 -8.87 -18.39 9.45
N LYS A 308 -9.93 -17.62 9.22
CA LYS A 308 -9.96 -16.65 8.12
C LYS A 308 -8.95 -15.54 8.33
N ILE A 309 -8.26 -15.14 7.29
CA ILE A 309 -7.26 -14.06 7.34
C ILE A 309 -7.88 -12.73 7.81
N GLY A 310 -9.13 -12.45 7.40
CA GLY A 310 -9.87 -11.26 7.84
C GLY A 310 -10.09 -11.21 9.36
N ASP A 311 -10.36 -12.35 9.99
CA ASP A 311 -10.54 -12.42 11.44
C ASP A 311 -9.22 -12.17 12.19
N ILE A 312 -8.10 -12.70 11.67
CA ILE A 312 -6.76 -12.45 12.21
C ILE A 312 -6.40 -10.96 12.13
N ILE A 313 -6.62 -10.33 10.97
CA ILE A 313 -6.33 -8.89 10.79
C ILE A 313 -7.22 -8.05 11.69
N ARG A 314 -8.51 -8.38 11.79
CA ARG A 314 -9.47 -7.67 12.66
C ARG A 314 -9.06 -7.74 14.14
N GLU A 315 -8.65 -8.89 14.62
CA GLU A 315 -8.15 -9.07 15.99
C GLU A 315 -6.90 -8.22 16.24
N LYS A 316 -5.91 -8.26 15.34
CA LYS A 316 -4.72 -7.41 15.43
C LYS A 316 -5.06 -5.91 15.43
N ALA A 317 -5.99 -5.49 14.57
CA ALA A 317 -6.46 -4.12 14.50
C ALA A 317 -7.15 -3.64 15.79
N GLN A 318 -7.81 -4.53 16.53
CA GLN A 318 -8.40 -4.22 17.84
C GLN A 318 -7.34 -4.11 18.94
N LEU A 319 -6.30 -4.93 18.89
CA LEU A 319 -5.20 -4.90 19.87
C LEU A 319 -4.31 -3.65 19.71
N SER A 320 -4.13 -3.18 18.48
CA SER A 320 -3.34 -1.97 18.19
C SER A 320 -4.00 -0.67 18.64
N ASN A 321 -5.27 -0.68 18.99
CA ASN A 321 -6.02 0.48 19.52
C ASN A 321 -5.88 0.65 21.04
N ARG A 322 -5.04 -0.15 21.69
CA ARG A 322 -4.70 -0.04 23.11
C ARG A 322 -3.34 0.63 23.29
#